data_777699a4d1b57f05546dd6621f9a522e
#
_entry.id   777699a4d1b57f05546dd6621f9a522e
#
_cell.length_a   1.000
_cell.length_b   1.000
_cell.length_c   1.000
_cell.angle_alpha   90.00
_cell.angle_beta   90.00
_cell.angle_gamma   90.00
#
_symmetry.space_group_name_H-M   'P 1'
#
loop_
_entity.id
_entity.type
_entity.pdbx_description
1 polymer ?
#
loop_
_entity_poly.entity_id
_entity_poly.type
_entity_poly.pdbx_seq_one_letter_code
_entity_poly.pdbx_strand_id
1 'polypeptide(L)'
;MVRFTSPPNSQVFNTRVWEIVRQIPSGQVTSYGQIAAMIPPPQGMDPKSYDAFAARWVGGAMAVCPEGVPWQRVINAQGKPSLRVGAQEQRKLLEEEGVNFNEKGRVDPKICGWSGPSPEWLSQHGLFPPPGFGH
;
A
#
# COMPACT_ATOMS: atom_id res chain seq x y z
N MET A 1 22.14 7.67 -17.47
CA MET A 1 21.61 7.43 -16.10
C MET A 1 20.16 7.03 -16.20
N VAL A 2 19.80 5.92 -15.56
CA VAL A 2 18.43 5.45 -15.56
C VAL A 2 17.65 6.19 -14.47
N ARG A 3 16.52 6.73 -14.84
CA ARG A 3 15.62 7.39 -13.88
C ARG A 3 14.43 6.48 -13.61
N PHE A 4 14.19 6.20 -12.32
CA PHE A 4 13.09 5.36 -11.90
C PHE A 4 11.92 6.20 -11.38
N THR A 5 11.49 7.20 -12.19
CA THR A 5 10.36 8.07 -11.82
C THR A 5 9.02 7.35 -11.90
N SER A 6 8.98 6.26 -12.67
CA SER A 6 7.81 5.38 -12.77
C SER A 6 8.30 3.95 -12.98
N PRO A 7 7.47 2.94 -12.68
CA PRO A 7 7.88 1.57 -12.95
C PRO A 7 8.01 1.31 -14.45
N PRO A 8 8.90 0.38 -14.86
CA PRO A 8 9.10 0.09 -16.28
C PRO A 8 7.84 -0.31 -17.03
N ASN A 9 6.89 -0.95 -16.34
CA ASN A 9 5.56 -1.22 -16.88
C ASN A 9 4.53 -0.77 -15.87
N SER A 10 4.11 0.49 -15.96
CA SER A 10 3.21 1.11 -15.00
C SER A 10 1.86 0.41 -14.94
N GLN A 11 1.35 -0.05 -16.09
CA GLN A 11 0.05 -0.72 -16.13
C GLN A 11 0.06 -2.02 -15.34
N VAL A 12 1.09 -2.85 -15.52
CA VAL A 12 1.22 -4.11 -14.80
C VAL A 12 1.44 -3.84 -13.31
N PHE A 13 2.33 -2.91 -12.98
CA PHE A 13 2.62 -2.59 -11.59
C PHE A 13 1.38 -2.07 -10.87
N ASN A 14 0.69 -1.11 -11.45
CA ASN A 14 -0.50 -0.51 -10.85
C ASN A 14 -1.62 -1.54 -10.66
N THR A 15 -1.82 -2.43 -11.62
CA THR A 15 -2.82 -3.49 -11.52
C THR A 15 -2.52 -4.40 -10.33
N ARG A 16 -1.26 -4.78 -10.13
CA ARG A 16 -0.86 -5.59 -8.97
C ARG A 16 -1.12 -4.87 -7.66
N VAL A 17 -0.81 -3.57 -7.59
CA VAL A 17 -1.10 -2.76 -6.40
C VAL A 17 -2.59 -2.80 -6.09
N TRP A 18 -3.43 -2.55 -7.08
CA TRP A 18 -4.89 -2.51 -6.88
C TRP A 18 -5.45 -3.86 -6.47
N GLU A 19 -4.94 -4.95 -7.04
CA GLU A 19 -5.35 -6.30 -6.65
C GLU A 19 -5.03 -6.58 -5.18
N ILE A 20 -3.85 -6.18 -4.73
CA ILE A 20 -3.45 -6.32 -3.32
C ILE A 20 -4.38 -5.50 -2.42
N VAL A 21 -4.62 -4.25 -2.78
CA VAL A 21 -5.45 -3.35 -1.96
C VAL A 21 -6.87 -3.87 -1.81
N ARG A 22 -7.41 -4.50 -2.86
CA ARG A 22 -8.75 -5.11 -2.78
C ARG A 22 -8.85 -6.23 -1.76
N GLN A 23 -7.73 -6.80 -1.34
CA GLN A 23 -7.70 -7.86 -0.33
C GLN A 23 -7.76 -7.32 1.10
N ILE A 24 -7.54 -6.02 1.31
CA ILE A 24 -7.52 -5.44 2.66
C ILE A 24 -8.94 -5.43 3.22
N PRO A 25 -9.19 -6.10 4.36
CA PRO A 25 -10.53 -6.08 4.96
C PRO A 25 -10.90 -4.70 5.51
N SER A 26 -12.19 -4.43 5.60
CA SER A 26 -12.70 -3.23 6.25
C SER A 26 -12.20 -3.16 7.70
N GLY A 27 -11.75 -1.99 8.12
CA GLY A 27 -11.23 -1.79 9.47
C GLY A 27 -9.76 -2.10 9.63
N GLN A 28 -9.08 -2.50 8.53
CA GLN A 28 -7.65 -2.76 8.54
C GLN A 28 -6.93 -1.84 7.57
N VAL A 29 -5.66 -1.59 7.83
CA VAL A 29 -4.85 -0.68 7.03
C VAL A 29 -3.49 -1.30 6.73
N THR A 30 -2.88 -0.84 5.65
CA THR A 30 -1.50 -1.19 5.28
C THR A 30 -0.75 0.08 4.88
N SER A 31 0.56 -0.04 4.69
CA SER A 31 1.39 1.08 4.25
C SER A 31 1.83 0.89 2.80
N TYR A 32 2.25 1.99 2.18
CA TYR A 32 2.80 1.95 0.82
C TYR A 32 4.02 1.02 0.75
N GLY A 33 4.88 1.07 1.77
CA GLY A 33 6.06 0.21 1.81
C GLY A 33 5.73 -1.26 1.97
N GLN A 34 4.69 -1.59 2.72
CA GLN A 34 4.26 -2.97 2.90
C GLN A 34 3.74 -3.55 1.57
N ILE A 35 2.96 -2.78 0.82
CA ILE A 35 2.49 -3.20 -0.50
C ILE A 35 3.69 -3.39 -1.45
N ALA A 36 4.60 -2.41 -1.48
CA ALA A 36 5.78 -2.48 -2.35
C ALA A 36 6.60 -3.74 -2.10
N ALA A 37 6.75 -4.13 -0.83
CA ALA A 37 7.53 -5.30 -0.45
C ALA A 37 6.92 -6.62 -0.93
N MET A 38 5.62 -6.64 -1.21
CA MET A 38 4.94 -7.82 -1.74
C MET A 38 5.15 -8.01 -3.23
N ILE A 39 5.51 -6.96 -3.95
CA ILE A 39 5.65 -7.00 -5.42
C ILE A 39 7.13 -7.23 -5.76
N PRO A 40 7.46 -8.31 -6.50
CA PRO A 40 8.84 -8.55 -6.91
C PRO A 40 9.39 -7.41 -7.77
N PRO A 41 10.69 -7.08 -7.65
CA PRO A 41 11.28 -6.08 -8.52
C PRO A 41 11.08 -6.43 -9.99
N PRO A 42 10.91 -5.41 -10.86
CA PRO A 42 10.86 -5.67 -12.29
C PRO A 42 12.13 -6.38 -12.77
N GLN A 43 11.99 -7.22 -13.78
CA GLN A 43 13.11 -7.95 -14.35
C GLN A 43 14.20 -6.98 -14.80
N GLY A 44 15.44 -7.28 -14.44
CA GLY A 44 16.58 -6.45 -14.76
C GLY A 44 16.84 -5.28 -13.82
N MET A 45 15.97 -5.10 -12.82
CA MET A 45 16.15 -4.04 -11.84
C MET A 45 16.78 -4.56 -10.57
N ASP A 46 17.79 -3.85 -10.08
CA ASP A 46 18.47 -4.17 -8.83
C ASP A 46 17.50 -4.02 -7.63
N PRO A 47 17.47 -5.01 -6.71
CA PRO A 47 16.57 -4.92 -5.55
C PRO A 47 16.75 -3.65 -4.71
N LYS A 48 17.97 -3.15 -4.55
CA LYS A 48 18.20 -1.90 -3.82
C LYS A 48 17.56 -0.70 -4.51
N SER A 49 17.68 -0.64 -5.84
CA SER A 49 17.06 0.41 -6.62
C SER A 49 15.53 0.33 -6.52
N TYR A 50 15.00 -0.88 -6.55
CA TYR A 50 13.56 -1.09 -6.40
C TYR A 50 13.09 -0.60 -5.03
N ASP A 51 13.78 -0.99 -3.96
CA ASP A 51 13.40 -0.58 -2.59
C ASP A 51 13.38 0.95 -2.43
N ALA A 52 14.29 1.64 -3.13
CA ALA A 52 14.36 3.09 -3.05
C ALA A 52 13.15 3.80 -3.67
N PHE A 53 12.51 3.19 -4.65
CA PHE A 53 11.44 3.85 -5.42
C PHE A 53 10.07 3.20 -5.31
N ALA A 54 10.02 1.95 -4.85
CA ALA A 54 8.80 1.15 -4.93
C ALA A 54 7.63 1.74 -4.15
N ALA A 55 7.86 2.23 -2.94
CA ALA A 55 6.78 2.83 -2.14
C ALA A 55 6.20 4.06 -2.83
N ARG A 56 7.04 4.86 -3.48
CA ARG A 56 6.60 6.02 -4.25
C ARG A 56 5.76 5.60 -5.46
N TRP A 57 6.15 4.51 -6.12
CA TRP A 57 5.39 3.98 -7.24
C TRP A 57 4.01 3.47 -6.79
N VAL A 58 3.94 2.85 -5.61
CA VAL A 58 2.66 2.46 -5.02
C VAL A 58 1.79 3.70 -4.80
N GLY A 59 2.38 4.78 -4.27
CA GLY A 59 1.67 6.05 -4.13
C GLY A 59 1.11 6.56 -5.45
N GLY A 60 1.89 6.45 -6.51
CA GLY A 60 1.44 6.84 -7.86
C GLY A 60 0.27 5.99 -8.34
N ALA A 61 0.32 4.67 -8.09
CA ALA A 61 -0.78 3.76 -8.44
C ALA A 61 -2.05 4.12 -7.67
N MET A 62 -1.92 4.47 -6.39
CA MET A 62 -3.08 4.83 -5.57
C MET A 62 -3.70 6.16 -6.00
N ALA A 63 -2.89 7.08 -6.55
CA ALA A 63 -3.39 8.37 -7.04
C ALA A 63 -4.31 8.21 -8.26
N VAL A 64 -4.20 7.12 -8.99
CA VAL A 64 -4.99 6.85 -10.21
C VAL A 64 -5.81 5.57 -10.10
N CYS A 65 -6.10 5.12 -8.88
CA CYS A 65 -6.81 3.87 -8.69
C CYS A 65 -8.27 3.98 -9.19
N PRO A 66 -8.81 2.89 -9.77
CA PRO A 66 -10.20 2.90 -10.23
C PRO A 66 -11.18 2.85 -9.07
N GLU A 67 -12.44 3.11 -9.38
CA GLU A 67 -13.52 2.96 -8.40
C GLU A 67 -13.58 1.53 -7.88
N GLY A 68 -13.99 1.39 -6.62
CA GLY A 68 -14.11 0.09 -5.98
C GLY A 68 -12.85 -0.40 -5.31
N VAL A 69 -11.72 0.30 -5.50
CA VAL A 69 -10.49 0.00 -4.75
C VAL A 69 -10.58 0.75 -3.41
N PRO A 70 -10.45 0.04 -2.27
CA PRO A 70 -10.55 0.71 -0.96
C PRO A 70 -9.28 1.48 -0.63
N TRP A 71 -9.06 2.56 -1.36
CA TRP A 71 -7.83 3.36 -1.29
C TRP A 71 -7.58 3.92 0.12
N GLN A 72 -8.64 4.15 0.89
CA GLN A 72 -8.52 4.70 2.24
C GLN A 72 -7.77 3.78 3.19
N ARG A 73 -7.64 2.50 2.85
CA ARG A 73 -6.96 1.51 3.69
C ARG A 73 -5.45 1.48 3.49
N VAL A 74 -4.91 2.38 2.65
CA VAL A 74 -3.46 2.52 2.45
C VAL A 74 -3.02 3.85 3.03
N ILE A 75 -2.16 3.81 4.05
CA ILE A 75 -1.69 4.98 4.78
C ILE A 75 -0.16 5.01 4.78
N ASN A 76 0.43 6.08 5.32
CA ASN A 76 1.89 6.16 5.34
C ASN A 76 2.48 5.29 6.46
N ALA A 77 3.80 5.14 6.45
CA ALA A 77 4.51 4.29 7.42
C ALA A 77 4.41 4.80 8.86
N GLN A 78 4.01 6.04 9.05
CA GLN A 78 3.82 6.65 10.36
C GLN A 78 2.44 6.40 10.94
N GLY A 79 1.58 5.68 10.21
CA GLY A 79 0.23 5.40 10.66
C GLY A 79 -0.76 6.54 10.43
N LYS A 80 -0.44 7.46 9.52
CA LYS A 80 -1.30 8.61 9.22
C LYS A 80 -1.86 8.54 7.81
N PRO A 81 -3.03 9.15 7.57
CA PRO A 81 -3.46 9.41 6.19
C PRO A 81 -2.39 10.20 5.46
N SER A 82 -2.28 9.95 4.16
CA SER A 82 -1.35 10.68 3.32
C SER A 82 -1.60 12.19 3.40
N LEU A 83 -0.53 13.00 3.38
CA LEU A 83 -0.63 14.47 3.42
C LEU A 83 -1.07 15.06 2.07
N ARG A 84 -1.94 14.37 1.36
CA ARG A 84 -2.48 14.81 0.07
C ARG A 84 -3.85 15.44 0.26
N VAL A 85 -4.32 16.07 -0.80
CA VAL A 85 -5.74 16.42 -0.91
C VAL A 85 -6.54 15.13 -0.70
N GLY A 86 -7.52 15.18 0.21
CA GLY A 86 -8.33 14.02 0.54
C GLY A 86 -7.95 13.30 1.83
N ALA A 87 -6.92 13.77 2.55
CA ALA A 87 -6.53 13.14 3.82
C ALA A 87 -7.66 13.14 4.85
N GLN A 88 -8.45 14.22 4.91
CA GLN A 88 -9.58 14.28 5.83
C GLN A 88 -10.69 13.30 5.45
N GLU A 89 -10.94 13.16 4.17
CA GLU A 89 -11.90 12.18 3.68
C GLU A 89 -11.43 10.76 3.96
N GLN A 90 -10.14 10.49 3.76
CA GLN A 90 -9.55 9.20 4.06
C GLN A 90 -9.75 8.84 5.53
N ARG A 91 -9.47 9.77 6.43
CA ARG A 91 -9.66 9.56 7.86
C ARG A 91 -11.11 9.27 8.18
N LYS A 92 -12.02 10.05 7.62
CA LYS A 92 -13.46 9.86 7.84
C LYS A 92 -13.92 8.47 7.41
N LEU A 93 -13.50 8.02 6.23
CA LEU A 93 -13.85 6.70 5.73
C LEU A 93 -13.31 5.60 6.66
N LEU A 94 -12.08 5.75 7.16
CA LEU A 94 -11.51 4.79 8.08
C LEU A 94 -12.24 4.78 9.42
N GLU A 95 -12.61 5.95 9.93
CA GLU A 95 -13.39 6.04 11.17
C GLU A 95 -14.75 5.36 11.03
N GLU A 96 -15.37 5.48 9.85
CA GLU A 96 -16.62 4.77 9.55
C GLU A 96 -16.44 3.25 9.55
N GLU A 97 -15.23 2.78 9.26
CA GLU A 97 -14.90 1.35 9.33
C GLU A 97 -14.52 0.88 10.74
N GLY A 98 -14.51 1.78 11.70
CA GLY A 98 -14.16 1.45 13.09
C GLY A 98 -12.70 1.68 13.44
N VAL A 99 -11.91 2.30 12.57
CA VAL A 99 -10.51 2.61 12.84
C VAL A 99 -10.42 3.82 13.74
N ASN A 100 -9.66 3.72 14.83
CA ASN A 100 -9.47 4.81 15.78
C ASN A 100 -8.13 5.51 15.56
N PHE A 101 -8.15 6.83 15.63
CA PHE A 101 -6.95 7.67 15.53
C PHE A 101 -6.65 8.26 16.90
N ASN A 102 -5.37 8.28 17.26
CA ASN A 102 -4.94 8.89 18.52
C ASN A 102 -4.83 10.41 18.38
N GLU A 103 -4.38 11.06 19.46
CA GLU A 103 -4.22 12.52 19.51
C GLU A 103 -3.31 13.07 18.41
N LYS A 104 -2.35 12.27 17.96
CA LYS A 104 -1.41 12.66 16.91
C LYS A 104 -1.93 12.34 15.51
N GLY A 105 -3.17 11.85 15.39
CA GLY A 105 -3.74 11.49 14.11
C GLY A 105 -3.18 10.20 13.52
N ARG A 106 -2.71 9.31 14.38
CA ARG A 106 -2.12 8.03 13.96
C ARG A 106 -2.99 6.86 14.39
N VAL A 107 -3.00 5.81 13.58
CA VAL A 107 -3.61 4.54 13.94
C VAL A 107 -2.60 3.68 14.69
N ASP A 108 -3.11 2.71 15.47
CA ASP A 108 -2.25 1.72 16.12
C ASP A 108 -2.16 0.49 15.22
N PRO A 109 -0.98 0.21 14.62
CA PRO A 109 -0.83 -0.93 13.73
C PRO A 109 -1.00 -2.27 14.41
N LYS A 110 -0.88 -2.33 15.73
CA LYS A 110 -1.13 -3.57 16.48
C LYS A 110 -2.62 -3.92 16.51
N ILE A 111 -3.48 -2.91 16.38
CA ILE A 111 -4.93 -3.09 16.42
C ILE A 111 -5.50 -3.27 15.03
N CYS A 112 -5.12 -2.41 14.07
CA CYS A 112 -5.75 -2.39 12.76
C CYS A 112 -4.78 -2.66 11.60
N GLY A 113 -3.53 -2.98 11.86
CA GLY A 113 -2.57 -3.30 10.80
C GLY A 113 -2.91 -4.62 10.12
N TRP A 114 -2.95 -4.58 8.79
CA TRP A 114 -3.25 -5.77 8.00
C TRP A 114 -1.98 -6.63 7.85
N SER A 115 -2.13 -7.93 8.02
CA SER A 115 -1.00 -8.87 7.93
C SER A 115 -0.73 -9.36 6.51
N GLY A 116 -1.53 -8.93 5.55
CA GLY A 116 -1.37 -9.31 4.15
C GLY A 116 -2.38 -10.37 3.71
N PRO A 117 -2.39 -10.68 2.41
CA PRO A 117 -3.25 -11.74 1.86
C PRO A 117 -2.81 -13.11 2.35
N SER A 118 -3.64 -14.12 2.13
CA SER A 118 -3.26 -15.50 2.46
C SER A 118 -2.04 -15.94 1.66
N PRO A 119 -1.24 -16.88 2.22
CA PRO A 119 -0.08 -17.42 1.48
C PRO A 119 -0.47 -18.03 0.14
N GLU A 120 -1.64 -18.65 0.05
CA GLU A 120 -2.14 -19.24 -1.20
C GLU A 120 -2.41 -18.17 -2.24
N TRP A 121 -3.05 -17.07 -1.84
CA TRP A 121 -3.33 -15.95 -2.74
C TRP A 121 -2.04 -15.32 -3.26
N LEU A 122 -1.07 -15.11 -2.37
CA LEU A 122 0.24 -14.55 -2.73
C LEU A 122 0.95 -15.45 -3.74
N SER A 123 0.97 -16.75 -3.48
CA SER A 123 1.62 -17.72 -4.36
C SER A 123 0.96 -17.73 -5.74
N GLN A 124 -0.36 -17.71 -5.80
CA GLN A 124 -1.10 -17.71 -7.06
C GLN A 124 -0.84 -16.48 -7.91
N HIS A 125 -0.48 -15.36 -7.27
CA HIS A 125 -0.23 -14.10 -7.95
C HIS A 125 1.25 -13.78 -8.12
N GLY A 126 2.13 -14.69 -7.71
CA GLY A 126 3.57 -14.48 -7.83
C GLY A 126 4.09 -13.35 -6.96
N LEU A 127 3.50 -13.18 -5.77
CA LEU A 127 3.82 -12.10 -4.84
C LEU A 127 4.53 -12.66 -3.60
N PHE A 128 5.23 -11.76 -2.89
CA PHE A 128 5.97 -12.11 -1.68
C PHE A 128 5.12 -11.85 -0.43
N PRO A 129 5.37 -12.58 0.69
CA PRO A 129 4.75 -12.22 1.96
C PRO A 129 5.20 -10.83 2.40
N PRO A 130 4.28 -10.00 2.96
CA PRO A 130 4.66 -8.67 3.41
C PRO A 130 5.42 -8.70 4.73
N PRO A 131 6.28 -7.69 4.97
CA PRO A 131 6.82 -7.45 6.30
C PRO A 131 5.74 -6.92 7.22
N GLY A 132 6.04 -6.80 8.51
CA GLY A 132 5.11 -6.19 9.44
C GLY A 132 4.83 -4.72 9.09
N PHE A 133 3.69 -4.21 9.56
CA PHE A 133 3.30 -2.82 9.34
C PHE A 133 4.34 -1.87 9.93
N GLY A 134 4.58 -0.77 9.22
CA GLY A 134 5.55 0.24 9.65
C GLY A 134 6.99 -0.07 9.23
N HIS A 135 7.19 -1.11 8.46
CA HIS A 135 8.51 -1.56 8.03
C HIS A 135 9.07 -0.67 6.92
#